data_bd70a43a1c0a243f9f35fe02c880d1c9
#
_entry.id   bd70a43a1c0a243f9f35fe02c880d1c9
#
_cell.length_a   1.000
_cell.length_b   1.000
_cell.length_c   1.000
_cell.angle_alpha   90.00
_cell.angle_beta   90.00
_cell.angle_gamma   90.00
#
_symmetry.space_group_name_H-M   'P 1'
#
loop_
_entity.id
_entity.type
_entity.pdbx_description
1 polymer ?
#
loop_
_entity_poly.entity_id
_entity_poly.type
_entity_poly.pdbx_seq_one_letter_code
_entity_poly.pdbx_strand_id
1 'polypeptide(L)'
;RLSFEVSDRYVLARSISDSQVAAAQVGRDSIVTRMNEVFADGGTVVCLPSTVSPAPLIGQKVSARHSLRLRNSALTSIAGNTGRPQISLPITELEGMPVGLSLLGDLGSDAMLIAMAQEISAAL
;
A
#
# COMPACT_ATOMS: atom_id res chain seq x y z
N ARG A 1 -25.35 -4.60 -9.22
CA ARG A 1 -24.60 -5.34 -10.24
C ARG A 1 -23.12 -4.97 -10.08
N LEU A 2 -22.23 -5.97 -9.98
CA LEU A 2 -20.78 -5.73 -9.94
C LEU A 2 -20.28 -5.30 -11.32
N SER A 3 -19.24 -4.43 -11.37
CA SER A 3 -18.57 -4.12 -12.62
C SER A 3 -17.90 -5.39 -13.19
N PHE A 4 -17.65 -5.42 -14.50
CA PHE A 4 -16.96 -6.53 -15.15
C PHE A 4 -15.61 -6.84 -14.47
N GLU A 5 -14.81 -5.81 -14.18
CA GLU A 5 -13.48 -5.96 -13.55
C GLU A 5 -13.56 -6.57 -12.14
N VAL A 6 -14.62 -6.30 -11.38
CA VAL A 6 -14.84 -6.88 -10.05
C VAL A 6 -15.31 -8.32 -10.17
N SER A 7 -16.25 -8.59 -11.08
CA SER A 7 -16.75 -9.95 -11.33
C SER A 7 -15.64 -10.90 -11.77
N ASP A 8 -14.74 -10.45 -12.64
CA ASP A 8 -13.59 -11.24 -13.13
C ASP A 8 -12.65 -11.63 -11.99
N ARG A 9 -12.42 -10.74 -11.01
CA ARG A 9 -11.62 -11.08 -9.81
C ARG A 9 -12.25 -12.17 -8.96
N TYR A 10 -13.58 -12.18 -8.81
CA TYR A 10 -14.26 -13.23 -8.07
C TYR A 10 -14.16 -14.58 -8.79
N VAL A 11 -14.23 -14.58 -10.13
CA VAL A 11 -14.00 -15.79 -10.93
C VAL A 11 -12.58 -16.32 -10.73
N LEU A 12 -11.59 -15.43 -10.82
CA LEU A 12 -10.19 -15.78 -10.59
C LEU A 12 -9.97 -16.30 -9.16
N ALA A 13 -10.57 -15.66 -8.14
CA ALA A 13 -10.44 -16.08 -6.75
C ALA A 13 -10.94 -17.51 -6.52
N ARG A 14 -11.98 -17.95 -7.24
CA ARG A 14 -12.50 -19.33 -7.16
C ARG A 14 -11.54 -20.37 -7.73
N SER A 15 -10.60 -19.99 -8.57
CA SER A 15 -9.62 -20.90 -9.17
C SER A 15 -8.35 -21.07 -8.32
N ILE A 16 -8.22 -20.31 -7.22
CA ILE A 16 -7.09 -20.39 -6.31
C ILE A 16 -7.22 -21.67 -5.47
N SER A 17 -6.21 -22.53 -5.54
CA SER A 17 -6.16 -23.77 -4.77
C SER A 17 -5.65 -23.54 -3.34
N ASP A 18 -5.97 -24.47 -2.43
CA ASP A 18 -5.47 -24.43 -1.05
C ASP A 18 -3.94 -24.43 -0.98
N SER A 19 -3.27 -25.12 -1.90
CA SER A 19 -1.80 -25.10 -1.97
C SER A 19 -1.24 -23.73 -2.38
N GLN A 20 -1.91 -22.99 -3.24
CA GLN A 20 -1.55 -21.62 -3.58
C GLN A 20 -1.79 -20.68 -2.41
N VAL A 21 -2.87 -20.86 -1.65
CA VAL A 21 -3.13 -20.11 -0.43
C VAL A 21 -2.04 -20.37 0.61
N ALA A 22 -1.67 -21.63 0.84
CA ALA A 22 -0.60 -22.00 1.77
C ALA A 22 0.75 -21.38 1.38
N ALA A 23 1.11 -21.44 0.09
CA ALA A 23 2.33 -20.79 -0.41
C ALA A 23 2.32 -19.26 -0.22
N ALA A 24 1.18 -18.62 -0.48
CA ALA A 24 1.03 -17.18 -0.25
C ALA A 24 1.15 -16.81 1.24
N GLN A 25 0.64 -17.67 2.14
CA GLN A 25 0.75 -17.46 3.58
C GLN A 25 2.22 -17.51 4.04
N VAL A 26 3.01 -18.46 3.56
CA VAL A 26 4.46 -18.52 3.82
C VAL A 26 5.16 -17.23 3.35
N GLY A 27 4.81 -16.74 2.17
CA GLY A 27 5.32 -15.46 1.66
C GLY A 27 4.94 -14.28 2.56
N ARG A 28 3.70 -14.23 3.03
CA ARG A 28 3.23 -13.21 3.99
C ARG A 28 4.02 -13.26 5.30
N ASP A 29 4.21 -14.44 5.86
CA ASP A 29 4.92 -14.62 7.12
C ASP A 29 6.38 -14.16 7.02
N SER A 30 7.03 -14.37 5.87
CA SER A 30 8.37 -13.84 5.57
C SER A 30 8.37 -12.30 5.55
N ILE A 31 7.37 -11.67 4.96
CA ILE A 31 7.22 -10.19 4.96
C ILE A 31 7.02 -9.69 6.40
N VAL A 32 6.16 -10.35 7.19
CA VAL A 32 5.94 -9.99 8.60
C VAL A 32 7.24 -10.05 9.39
N THR A 33 8.01 -11.14 9.24
CA THR A 33 9.30 -11.31 9.92
C THR A 33 10.26 -10.18 9.55
N ARG A 34 10.39 -9.88 8.26
CA ARG A 34 11.25 -8.78 7.79
C ARG A 34 10.84 -7.42 8.34
N MET A 35 9.53 -7.14 8.40
CA MET A 35 9.04 -5.88 8.94
C MET A 35 9.22 -5.80 10.47
N ASN A 36 9.15 -6.92 11.19
CA ASN A 36 9.50 -6.95 12.62
C ASN A 36 10.97 -6.56 12.86
N GLU A 37 11.88 -6.98 11.99
CA GLU A 37 13.28 -6.55 12.05
C GLU A 37 13.46 -5.05 11.81
N VAL A 38 12.74 -4.50 10.83
CA VAL A 38 12.78 -3.06 10.50
C VAL A 38 12.30 -2.19 11.66
N PHE A 39 11.29 -2.64 12.40
CA PHE A 39 10.68 -1.89 13.51
C PHE A 39 11.19 -2.32 14.90
N ALA A 40 12.25 -3.13 14.97
CA ALA A 40 12.73 -3.71 16.24
C ALA A 40 13.18 -2.68 17.28
N ASP A 41 13.52 -1.46 16.86
CA ASP A 41 13.93 -0.35 17.74
C ASP A 41 12.75 0.42 18.36
N GLY A 42 11.52 0.16 17.92
CA GLY A 42 10.31 0.81 18.42
C GLY A 42 10.14 2.29 18.04
N GLY A 43 11.10 2.89 17.32
CA GLY A 43 11.09 4.32 16.94
C GLY A 43 11.13 4.57 15.43
N THR A 44 11.33 3.53 14.64
CA THR A 44 11.41 3.66 13.18
C THR A 44 10.04 3.97 12.55
N VAL A 45 10.02 4.90 11.59
CA VAL A 45 8.90 5.14 10.67
C VAL A 45 9.42 5.03 9.25
N VAL A 46 8.78 4.20 8.45
CA VAL A 46 9.13 4.02 7.03
C VAL A 46 8.33 5.00 6.19
N CYS A 47 9.05 5.82 5.41
CA CYS A 47 8.47 6.77 4.47
C CYS A 47 8.51 6.18 3.05
N LEU A 48 7.39 6.23 2.34
CA LEU A 48 7.30 5.76 0.96
C LEU A 48 6.29 6.61 0.16
N PRO A 49 6.44 6.69 -1.18
CA PRO A 49 5.40 7.35 -1.97
C PRO A 49 4.09 6.57 -1.88
N SER A 50 2.96 7.30 -1.79
CA SER A 50 1.63 6.66 -1.72
C SER A 50 1.25 5.94 -3.03
N THR A 51 1.85 6.36 -4.16
CA THR A 51 1.66 5.77 -5.49
C THR A 51 2.96 5.78 -6.28
N VAL A 52 3.09 4.87 -7.25
CA VAL A 52 4.28 4.79 -8.13
C VAL A 52 4.32 5.85 -9.22
N SER A 53 3.24 6.58 -9.43
CA SER A 53 3.12 7.68 -10.40
C SER A 53 1.92 8.56 -10.04
N PRO A 54 1.83 9.77 -10.61
CA PRO A 54 0.58 10.55 -10.59
C PRO A 54 -0.60 9.78 -11.16
N ALA A 55 -1.80 10.33 -10.99
CA ALA A 55 -3.03 9.75 -11.50
C ALA A 55 -2.94 9.45 -13.02
N PRO A 56 -3.39 8.28 -13.47
CA PRO A 56 -3.38 7.95 -14.89
C PRO A 56 -4.40 8.80 -15.66
N LEU A 57 -4.12 9.06 -16.93
CA LEU A 57 -5.04 9.77 -17.80
C LEU A 57 -6.35 8.98 -17.96
N ILE A 58 -7.46 9.72 -18.07
CA ILE A 58 -8.76 9.13 -18.36
C ILE A 58 -8.72 8.48 -19.75
N GLY A 59 -9.33 7.30 -19.89
CA GLY A 59 -9.40 6.58 -21.17
C GLY A 59 -8.19 5.70 -21.50
N GLN A 60 -7.23 5.55 -20.60
CA GLN A 60 -6.12 4.61 -20.82
C GLN A 60 -6.57 3.15 -21.03
N LYS A 61 -5.80 2.40 -21.83
CA LYS A 61 -6.02 0.99 -22.06
C LYS A 61 -6.04 0.18 -20.74
N VAL A 62 -6.88 -0.85 -20.67
CA VAL A 62 -7.03 -1.71 -19.49
C VAL A 62 -5.68 -2.33 -19.07
N SER A 63 -4.84 -2.74 -20.04
CA SER A 63 -3.52 -3.31 -19.75
C SER A 63 -2.58 -2.34 -19.03
N ALA A 64 -2.57 -1.06 -19.42
CA ALA A 64 -1.76 -0.03 -18.76
C ALA A 64 -2.25 0.21 -17.32
N ARG A 65 -3.56 0.28 -17.11
CA ARG A 65 -4.17 0.38 -15.77
C ARG A 65 -3.88 -0.83 -14.89
N HIS A 66 -3.85 -2.02 -15.47
CA HIS A 66 -3.53 -3.25 -14.74
C HIS A 66 -2.09 -3.24 -14.23
N SER A 67 -1.12 -2.89 -15.09
CA SER A 67 0.30 -2.77 -14.70
C SER A 67 0.49 -1.73 -13.59
N LEU A 68 -0.11 -0.54 -13.73
CA LEU A 68 -0.06 0.51 -12.71
C LEU A 68 -0.63 0.03 -11.37
N ARG A 69 -1.77 -0.68 -11.40
CA ARG A 69 -2.39 -1.24 -10.20
C ARG A 69 -1.49 -2.26 -9.49
N LEU A 70 -0.84 -3.15 -10.22
CA LEU A 70 0.09 -4.13 -9.63
C LEU A 70 1.26 -3.43 -8.93
N ARG A 71 1.83 -2.41 -9.56
CA ARG A 71 2.93 -1.63 -8.98
C ARG A 71 2.48 -0.85 -7.74
N ASN A 72 1.31 -0.22 -7.77
CA ASN A 72 0.74 0.45 -6.60
C ASN A 72 0.47 -0.55 -5.47
N SER A 73 -0.05 -1.74 -5.79
CA SER A 73 -0.27 -2.79 -4.78
C SER A 73 1.02 -3.20 -4.06
N ALA A 74 2.16 -3.19 -4.74
CA ALA A 74 3.45 -3.49 -4.11
C ALA A 74 3.80 -2.48 -2.99
N LEU A 75 3.43 -1.21 -3.14
CA LEU A 75 3.61 -0.18 -2.11
C LEU A 75 2.55 -0.28 -1.00
N THR A 76 1.29 -0.40 -1.38
CA THR A 76 0.18 -0.27 -0.43
C THR A 76 -0.16 -1.56 0.31
N SER A 77 0.30 -2.73 -0.17
CA SER A 77 0.01 -4.01 0.47
C SER A 77 0.88 -4.30 1.70
N ILE A 78 1.96 -3.56 1.93
CA ILE A 78 2.85 -3.78 3.09
C ILE A 78 2.07 -3.67 4.38
N ALA A 79 1.37 -2.56 4.58
CA ALA A 79 0.52 -2.32 5.75
C ALA A 79 -0.53 -3.42 5.93
N GLY A 80 -1.30 -3.72 4.88
CA GLY A 80 -2.36 -4.74 4.92
C GLY A 80 -1.84 -6.16 5.17
N ASN A 81 -0.69 -6.54 4.61
CA ASN A 81 -0.09 -7.86 4.83
C ASN A 81 0.48 -8.01 6.24
N THR A 82 0.94 -6.94 6.86
CA THR A 82 1.63 -6.98 8.15
C THR A 82 0.77 -6.50 9.32
N GLY A 83 -0.43 -5.97 9.05
CA GLY A 83 -1.33 -5.43 10.08
C GLY A 83 -0.86 -4.11 10.68
N ARG A 84 0.11 -3.44 10.05
CA ARG A 84 0.69 -2.19 10.53
C ARG A 84 -0.10 -0.97 10.07
N PRO A 85 -0.15 0.10 10.89
CA PRO A 85 -0.81 1.34 10.52
C PRO A 85 -0.01 2.09 9.44
N GLN A 86 -0.72 2.68 8.50
CA GLN A 86 -0.18 3.55 7.46
C GLN A 86 -1.07 4.77 7.29
N ILE A 87 -0.47 5.96 7.23
CA ILE A 87 -1.14 7.22 6.91
C ILE A 87 -0.55 7.80 5.63
N SER A 88 -1.40 8.39 4.78
CA SER A 88 -0.98 9.04 3.54
C SER A 88 -1.28 10.54 3.60
N LEU A 89 -0.28 11.35 3.27
CA LEU A 89 -0.33 12.80 3.28
C LEU A 89 -0.29 13.33 1.83
N PRO A 90 -1.22 14.18 1.41
CA PRO A 90 -1.23 14.81 0.09
C PRO A 90 -0.32 16.06 0.10
N ILE A 91 0.98 15.88 0.21
CA ILE A 91 1.91 16.96 0.55
C ILE A 91 2.77 17.48 -0.61
N THR A 92 2.69 16.89 -1.79
CA THR A 92 3.52 17.32 -2.91
C THR A 92 2.85 17.15 -4.26
N GLU A 93 3.47 17.70 -5.29
CA GLU A 93 3.02 17.60 -6.67
C GLU A 93 4.17 17.11 -7.56
N LEU A 94 3.83 16.37 -8.58
CA LEU A 94 4.73 15.99 -9.66
C LEU A 94 4.09 16.36 -10.99
N GLU A 95 4.74 17.26 -11.73
CA GLU A 95 4.22 17.79 -12.99
C GLU A 95 2.82 18.43 -12.86
N GLY A 96 2.56 19.15 -11.76
CA GLY A 96 1.28 19.78 -11.45
C GLY A 96 0.18 18.81 -11.01
N MET A 97 0.50 17.53 -10.80
CA MET A 97 -0.45 16.53 -10.29
C MET A 97 -0.15 16.16 -8.85
N PRO A 98 -1.17 16.07 -7.98
CA PRO A 98 -0.95 15.73 -6.58
C PRO A 98 -0.42 14.32 -6.43
N VAL A 99 0.61 14.17 -5.59
CA VAL A 99 1.15 12.89 -5.14
C VAL A 99 1.29 12.89 -3.63
N GLY A 100 1.21 11.72 -3.02
CA GLY A 100 1.22 11.58 -1.57
C GLY A 100 2.50 10.93 -1.05
N LEU A 101 2.83 11.28 0.20
CA LEU A 101 3.79 10.58 1.03
C LEU A 101 3.02 9.69 2.01
N SER A 102 3.43 8.44 2.14
CA SER A 102 2.91 7.52 3.14
C SER A 102 3.93 7.32 4.26
N LEU A 103 3.44 7.32 5.49
CA LEU A 103 4.18 6.95 6.69
C LEU A 103 3.64 5.62 7.18
N LEU A 104 4.52 4.63 7.35
CA LEU A 104 4.21 3.30 7.87
C LEU A 104 4.89 3.16 9.23
N GLY A 105 4.15 2.80 10.26
CA GLY A 105 4.65 2.63 11.62
C GLY A 105 4.57 1.19 12.11
N ASP A 106 5.07 0.96 13.31
CA ASP A 106 4.94 -0.33 13.97
C ASP A 106 3.52 -0.59 14.47
N LEU A 107 3.23 -1.81 14.90
CA LEU A 107 1.94 -2.21 15.46
C LEU A 107 1.55 -1.28 16.62
N GLY A 108 0.35 -0.71 16.57
CA GLY A 108 -0.19 0.18 17.61
C GLY A 108 0.35 1.62 17.58
N SER A 109 1.13 2.02 16.57
CA SER A 109 1.68 3.37 16.45
C SER A 109 0.74 4.39 15.78
N ASP A 110 -0.56 4.09 15.69
CA ASP A 110 -1.55 4.94 15.00
C ASP A 110 -1.52 6.40 15.50
N ALA A 111 -1.57 6.61 16.83
CA ALA A 111 -1.55 7.93 17.42
C ALA A 111 -0.26 8.71 17.12
N MET A 112 0.88 8.02 17.12
CA MET A 112 2.17 8.62 16.77
C MET A 112 2.20 9.04 15.30
N LEU A 113 1.72 8.20 14.38
CA LEU A 113 1.65 8.54 12.96
C LEU A 113 0.73 9.73 12.68
N ILE A 114 -0.40 9.83 13.39
CA ILE A 114 -1.32 10.97 13.26
C ILE A 114 -0.64 12.26 13.74
N ALA A 115 0.02 12.23 14.90
CA ALA A 115 0.74 13.39 15.41
C ALA A 115 1.86 13.85 14.45
N MET A 116 2.67 12.90 13.97
CA MET A 116 3.72 13.18 12.98
C MET A 116 3.16 13.75 11.68
N ALA A 117 2.04 13.21 11.20
CA ALA A 117 1.37 13.70 10.00
C ALA A 117 0.88 15.15 10.16
N GLN A 118 0.37 15.52 11.34
CA GLN A 118 -0.05 16.88 11.66
C GLN A 118 1.15 17.85 11.67
N GLU A 119 2.26 17.47 12.31
CA GLU A 119 3.49 18.27 12.33
C GLU A 119 4.06 18.48 10.93
N ILE A 120 4.15 17.43 10.12
CA ILE A 120 4.61 17.53 8.72
C ILE A 120 3.70 18.46 7.92
N SER A 121 2.38 18.31 8.05
CA SER A 121 1.42 19.16 7.32
C SER A 121 1.45 20.62 7.75
N ALA A 122 1.82 20.89 9.00
CA ALA A 122 1.94 22.29 9.51
C ALA A 122 3.26 22.96 9.07
N ALA A 123 4.27 22.17 8.67
CA ALA A 123 5.59 22.67 8.25
C ALA A 123 5.68 22.96 6.75
N LEU A 124 4.65 22.62 5.97
CA LEU A 124 4.58 22.81 4.52
C LEU A 124 3.69 23.98 4.13
#